data_8fd84efa99b0a1d236b9b72a783bf3e6
#
_entry.id   8fd84efa99b0a1d236b9b72a783bf3e6
#
_cell.length_a   1.000
_cell.length_b   1.000
_cell.length_c   1.000
_cell.angle_alpha   90.00
_cell.angle_beta   90.00
_cell.angle_gamma   90.00
#
_symmetry.space_group_name_H-M   'P 1'
#
loop_
_entity.id
_entity.type
_entity.pdbx_description
1 polymer ?
#
loop_
_entity_poly.entity_id
_entity_poly.type
_entity_poly.pdbx_seq_one_letter_code
_entity_poly.pdbx_strand_id
1 'polypeptide(L)'
;AGEAFEPSHENITARTHLDSFGNLKIALLPKSNRGRTVNVAMSFRWGDEKSLAHRNVAAPLTIAMLARGTKTLTRQQIADEITRLKVRGSLTHFETTREKLPEALRLVARLLQEPSFPEAEFDELKREHLTALQSQLDNPEDLSSDALQSHFNTYPAGDPRYHTPLPERIEQVRRTTLDDVVR
;
A
#
# COMPACT_ATOMS: atom_id res chain seq x y z
N ALA A 1 -2.43 32.95 -1.60
CA ALA A 1 -2.14 32.41 -2.93
C ALA A 1 -0.96 31.42 -2.77
N GLY A 2 -0.92 30.35 -3.56
CA GLY A 2 0.27 29.51 -3.64
C GLY A 2 1.38 30.23 -4.41
N GLU A 3 2.63 29.75 -4.30
CA GLU A 3 3.74 30.26 -5.10
C GLU A 3 3.64 29.78 -6.55
N ALA A 4 4.19 30.56 -7.48
CA ALA A 4 4.50 30.07 -8.83
C ALA A 4 5.69 29.11 -8.72
N PHE A 5 5.47 27.85 -9.04
CA PHE A 5 6.50 26.82 -8.94
C PHE A 5 6.91 26.36 -10.33
N GLU A 6 8.18 26.51 -10.64
CA GLU A 6 8.77 26.00 -11.88
C GLU A 6 9.22 24.55 -11.68
N PRO A 7 8.65 23.57 -12.41
CA PRO A 7 8.95 22.14 -12.24
C PRO A 7 10.20 21.70 -13.03
N SER A 8 11.23 22.54 -13.17
CA SER A 8 12.49 22.14 -13.79
C SER A 8 13.30 21.24 -12.85
N HIS A 9 14.15 20.40 -13.44
CA HIS A 9 15.02 19.48 -12.67
C HIS A 9 15.95 20.27 -11.75
N GLU A 10 16.50 21.36 -12.25
CA GLU A 10 17.42 22.25 -11.55
C GLU A 10 16.76 22.87 -10.32
N ASN A 11 15.55 23.42 -10.48
CA ASN A 11 14.81 24.04 -9.37
C ASN A 11 14.38 23.00 -8.32
N ILE A 12 13.89 21.83 -8.74
CA ILE A 12 13.54 20.74 -7.84
C ILE A 12 14.76 20.29 -7.04
N THR A 13 15.88 20.06 -7.71
CA THR A 13 17.14 19.62 -7.06
C THR A 13 17.65 20.65 -6.09
N ALA A 14 17.71 21.92 -6.47
CA ALA A 14 18.19 23.01 -5.63
C ALA A 14 17.33 23.23 -4.37
N ARG A 15 16.01 22.97 -4.45
CA ARG A 15 15.06 23.14 -3.33
C ARG A 15 14.86 21.89 -2.48
N THR A 16 15.30 20.72 -2.95
CA THR A 16 15.12 19.48 -2.19
C THR A 16 16.17 19.38 -1.09
N HIS A 17 15.72 19.30 0.15
CA HIS A 17 16.55 19.02 1.31
C HIS A 17 16.56 17.52 1.57
N LEU A 18 17.75 16.92 1.57
CA LEU A 18 17.96 15.52 1.89
C LEU A 18 18.41 15.38 3.34
N ASP A 19 17.79 14.46 4.06
CA ASP A 19 18.13 14.13 5.44
C ASP A 19 18.03 12.62 5.66
N SER A 20 18.57 12.13 6.77
CA SER A 20 18.51 10.72 7.14
C SER A 20 18.40 10.54 8.65
N PHE A 21 17.62 9.55 9.06
CA PHE A 21 17.51 9.13 10.45
C PHE A 21 17.63 7.59 10.51
N GLY A 22 18.74 7.08 10.96
CA GLY A 22 19.07 5.66 10.85
C GLY A 22 19.04 5.20 9.40
N ASN A 23 18.23 4.20 9.10
CA ASN A 23 18.02 3.69 7.73
C ASN A 23 16.95 4.45 6.94
N LEU A 24 16.26 5.40 7.56
CA LEU A 24 15.25 6.22 6.90
C LEU A 24 15.93 7.33 6.12
N LYS A 25 15.67 7.40 4.81
CA LYS A 25 16.09 8.52 3.94
C LYS A 25 14.90 9.44 3.73
N ILE A 26 15.11 10.74 3.90
CA ILE A 26 14.08 11.76 3.84
C ILE A 26 14.45 12.76 2.74
N ALA A 27 13.49 13.07 1.87
CA ALA A 27 13.60 14.14 0.90
C ALA A 27 12.45 15.12 1.12
N LEU A 28 12.77 16.39 1.37
CA LEU A 28 11.81 17.45 1.65
C LEU A 28 11.88 18.50 0.54
N LEU A 29 10.77 18.67 -0.18
CA LEU A 29 10.61 19.75 -1.17
C LEU A 29 9.62 20.80 -0.62
N PRO A 30 10.10 21.87 0.04
CA PRO A 30 9.24 22.91 0.55
C PRO A 30 8.62 23.70 -0.60
N LYS A 31 7.27 23.79 -0.55
CA LYS A 31 6.47 24.51 -1.52
C LYS A 31 5.31 25.21 -0.82
N SER A 32 5.09 26.47 -1.13
CA SER A 32 3.94 27.21 -0.61
C SER A 32 2.71 26.95 -1.48
N ASN A 33 1.65 26.38 -0.89
CA ASN A 33 0.39 26.11 -1.57
C ASN A 33 -0.81 26.75 -0.82
N ARG A 34 -1.92 26.92 -1.53
CA ARG A 34 -3.11 27.61 -1.01
C ARG A 34 -3.76 26.88 0.16
N GLY A 35 -3.68 25.56 0.21
CA GLY A 35 -4.33 24.70 1.23
C GLY A 35 -3.43 24.36 2.42
N ARG A 36 -2.16 24.77 2.45
CA ARG A 36 -1.14 24.29 3.39
C ARG A 36 -1.09 22.75 3.43
N THR A 37 -1.35 22.13 2.29
CA THR A 37 -1.31 20.67 2.17
C THR A 37 0.11 20.17 2.00
N VAL A 38 0.35 18.96 2.47
CA VAL A 38 1.61 18.23 2.31
C VAL A 38 1.30 16.89 1.66
N ASN A 39 1.98 16.62 0.55
CA ASN A 39 1.96 15.31 -0.09
C ASN A 39 3.11 14.49 0.47
N VAL A 40 2.79 13.29 0.92
CA VAL A 40 3.74 12.33 1.48
C VAL A 40 3.80 11.12 0.54
N ALA A 41 5.01 10.75 0.14
CA ALA A 41 5.28 9.49 -0.55
C ALA A 41 6.30 8.70 0.27
N MET A 42 5.99 7.45 0.57
CA MET A 42 6.85 6.53 1.32
C MET A 42 7.10 5.27 0.52
N SER A 43 8.32 4.77 0.55
CA SER A 43 8.70 3.51 -0.04
C SER A 43 9.30 2.61 1.04
N PHE A 44 8.74 1.44 1.18
CA PHE A 44 9.21 0.42 2.10
C PHE A 44 9.79 -0.75 1.31
N ARG A 45 10.92 -1.24 1.76
CA ARG A 45 11.49 -2.50 1.26
C ARG A 45 11.36 -3.54 2.36
N TRP A 46 10.74 -4.65 2.04
CA TRP A 46 10.50 -5.75 2.96
C TRP A 46 10.61 -7.06 2.20
N GLY A 47 11.13 -8.07 2.86
CA GLY A 47 11.39 -9.37 2.26
C GLY A 47 12.48 -9.33 1.18
N ASP A 48 12.78 -10.48 0.68
CA ASP A 48 13.67 -10.76 -0.44
C ASP A 48 13.07 -11.87 -1.33
N GLU A 49 13.76 -12.26 -2.37
CA GLU A 49 13.31 -13.29 -3.31
C GLU A 49 13.01 -14.63 -2.62
N LYS A 50 13.75 -14.98 -1.56
CA LYS A 50 13.55 -16.22 -0.81
C LYS A 50 12.39 -16.16 0.16
N SER A 51 12.31 -15.07 0.94
CA SER A 51 11.26 -14.88 1.94
C SER A 51 9.88 -14.61 1.32
N LEU A 52 9.84 -14.07 0.09
CA LEU A 52 8.61 -13.82 -0.65
C LEU A 52 8.24 -14.94 -1.65
N ALA A 53 9.10 -15.96 -1.79
CA ALA A 53 8.79 -17.11 -2.65
C ALA A 53 7.46 -17.74 -2.25
N HIS A 54 6.61 -18.03 -3.25
CA HIS A 54 5.25 -18.59 -3.07
C HIS A 54 4.27 -17.71 -2.27
N ARG A 55 4.56 -16.40 -2.08
CA ARG A 55 3.72 -15.47 -1.31
C ARG A 55 3.02 -14.41 -2.16
N ASN A 56 2.88 -14.64 -3.45
CA ASN A 56 2.31 -13.69 -4.42
C ASN A 56 0.89 -13.24 -4.05
N VAL A 57 0.15 -14.04 -3.30
CA VAL A 57 -1.19 -13.72 -2.79
C VAL A 57 -1.14 -13.25 -1.32
N ALA A 58 -0.42 -13.97 -0.46
CA ALA A 58 -0.36 -13.63 0.97
C ALA A 58 0.25 -12.24 1.21
N ALA A 59 1.32 -11.90 0.50
CA ALA A 59 2.01 -10.62 0.67
C ALA A 59 1.13 -9.38 0.40
N PRO A 60 0.37 -9.28 -0.69
CA PRO A 60 -0.61 -8.20 -0.88
C PRO A 60 -1.71 -8.16 0.19
N LEU A 61 -2.19 -9.32 0.64
CA LEU A 61 -3.19 -9.40 1.72
C LEU A 61 -2.63 -8.91 3.06
N THR A 62 -1.36 -9.21 3.36
CA THR A 62 -0.67 -8.67 4.55
C THR A 62 -0.70 -7.14 4.53
N ILE A 63 -0.34 -6.52 3.42
CA ILE A 63 -0.36 -5.06 3.27
C ILE A 63 -1.78 -4.50 3.44
N ALA A 64 -2.78 -5.15 2.85
CA ALA A 64 -4.18 -4.73 2.97
C ALA A 64 -4.71 -4.86 4.41
N MET A 65 -4.23 -5.83 5.17
CA MET A 65 -4.60 -6.03 6.57
C MET A 65 -4.03 -4.97 7.53
N LEU A 66 -2.94 -4.29 7.17
CA LEU A 66 -2.32 -3.26 8.05
C LEU A 66 -3.28 -2.15 8.45
N ALA A 67 -4.24 -1.80 7.58
CA ALA A 67 -5.24 -0.77 7.85
C ALA A 67 -6.54 -1.32 8.46
N ARG A 68 -6.63 -2.63 8.74
CA ARG A 68 -7.86 -3.26 9.23
C ARG A 68 -7.91 -3.46 10.75
N GLY A 69 -6.86 -3.07 11.46
CA GLY A 69 -6.82 -3.09 12.91
C GLY A 69 -5.41 -3.00 13.46
N THR A 70 -5.27 -2.35 14.60
CA THR A 70 -4.04 -2.36 15.40
C THR A 70 -4.35 -2.95 16.79
N LYS A 71 -3.32 -3.13 17.62
CA LYS A 71 -3.49 -3.56 19.01
C LYS A 71 -4.43 -2.64 19.82
N THR A 72 -4.62 -1.40 19.39
CA THR A 72 -5.36 -0.37 20.13
C THR A 72 -6.50 0.29 19.36
N LEU A 73 -6.57 0.12 18.04
CA LEU A 73 -7.59 0.73 17.19
C LEU A 73 -8.27 -0.33 16.32
N THR A 74 -9.60 -0.28 16.29
CA THR A 74 -10.42 -1.03 15.33
C THR A 74 -10.34 -0.39 13.95
N ARG A 75 -10.77 -1.10 12.89
CA ARG A 75 -10.90 -0.58 11.53
C ARG A 75 -11.70 0.72 11.47
N GLN A 76 -12.83 0.79 12.19
CA GLN A 76 -13.67 1.99 12.26
C GLN A 76 -12.91 3.17 12.89
N GLN A 77 -12.23 2.93 14.01
CA GLN A 77 -11.43 3.97 14.66
C GLN A 77 -10.28 4.47 13.79
N ILE A 78 -9.67 3.58 13.01
CA ILE A 78 -8.64 3.98 12.00
C ILE A 78 -9.27 4.88 10.93
N ALA A 79 -10.46 4.54 10.41
CA ALA A 79 -11.17 5.35 9.44
C ALA A 79 -11.57 6.74 10.01
N ASP A 80 -12.00 6.79 11.26
CA ASP A 80 -12.32 8.02 11.96
C ASP A 80 -11.06 8.91 12.13
N GLU A 81 -9.92 8.32 12.49
CA GLU A 81 -8.64 9.02 12.59
C GLU A 81 -8.17 9.55 11.23
N ILE A 82 -8.26 8.77 10.15
CA ILE A 82 -7.96 9.18 8.78
C ILE A 82 -8.79 10.42 8.42
N THR A 83 -10.08 10.40 8.73
CA THR A 83 -11.00 11.52 8.49
C THR A 83 -10.64 12.75 9.33
N ARG A 84 -10.40 12.57 10.63
CA ARG A 84 -10.00 13.64 11.56
C ARG A 84 -8.69 14.32 11.14
N LEU A 85 -7.75 13.51 10.65
CA LEU A 85 -6.44 13.97 10.20
C LEU A 85 -6.46 14.51 8.78
N LYS A 86 -7.61 14.50 8.10
CA LYS A 86 -7.78 14.93 6.70
C LYS A 86 -6.80 14.23 5.75
N VAL A 87 -6.50 12.96 6.04
CA VAL A 87 -5.65 12.13 5.20
C VAL A 87 -6.46 11.68 3.99
N ARG A 88 -5.91 11.85 2.79
CA ARG A 88 -6.47 11.40 1.52
C ARG A 88 -5.41 10.63 0.75
N GLY A 89 -5.74 9.44 0.29
CA GLY A 89 -4.83 8.57 -0.44
C GLY A 89 -4.65 7.22 0.22
N SER A 90 -3.47 6.65 0.09
CA SER A 90 -3.11 5.31 0.62
C SER A 90 -2.12 5.42 1.78
N LEU A 91 -1.79 4.27 2.40
CA LEU A 91 -0.78 4.18 3.45
C LEU A 91 0.58 4.75 3.03
N THR A 92 0.95 4.58 1.77
CA THR A 92 2.27 4.96 1.24
C THR A 92 2.26 6.28 0.48
N HIS A 93 1.10 6.75 0.03
CA HIS A 93 0.95 8.00 -0.75
C HIS A 93 -0.29 8.73 -0.28
N PHE A 94 -0.13 9.80 0.47
CA PHE A 94 -1.25 10.56 0.97
C PHE A 94 -1.00 12.06 1.02
N GLU A 95 -2.08 12.80 1.01
CA GLU A 95 -2.12 14.22 1.30
C GLU A 95 -2.75 14.45 2.68
N THR A 96 -2.21 15.41 3.42
CA THR A 96 -2.82 15.97 4.63
C THR A 96 -2.43 17.44 4.78
N THR A 97 -2.88 18.12 5.83
CA THR A 97 -2.43 19.49 6.12
C THR A 97 -1.14 19.50 6.92
N ARG A 98 -0.34 20.57 6.78
CA ARG A 98 0.91 20.73 7.53
C ARG A 98 0.73 20.58 9.05
N GLU A 99 -0.40 21.05 9.59
CA GLU A 99 -0.72 20.95 11.02
C GLU A 99 -0.98 19.51 11.47
N LYS A 100 -1.57 18.69 10.58
CA LYS A 100 -1.95 17.30 10.87
C LYS A 100 -0.87 16.29 10.51
N LEU A 101 0.15 16.71 9.76
CA LEU A 101 1.21 15.81 9.30
C LEU A 101 1.87 14.99 10.42
N PRO A 102 2.28 15.58 11.58
CA PRO A 102 2.92 14.77 12.63
C PRO A 102 2.02 13.67 13.18
N GLU A 103 0.71 13.96 13.36
CA GLU A 103 -0.25 12.98 13.83
C GLU A 103 -0.53 11.92 12.75
N ALA A 104 -0.64 12.30 11.48
CA ALA A 104 -0.81 11.38 10.36
C ALA A 104 0.37 10.41 10.25
N LEU A 105 1.61 10.89 10.37
CA LEU A 105 2.79 10.03 10.37
C LEU A 105 2.82 9.07 11.58
N ARG A 106 2.37 9.50 12.76
CA ARG A 106 2.24 8.61 13.92
C ARG A 106 1.18 7.53 13.70
N LEU A 107 0.06 7.86 13.04
CA LEU A 107 -0.94 6.86 12.67
C LEU A 107 -0.33 5.83 11.71
N VAL A 108 0.37 6.26 10.67
CA VAL A 108 1.06 5.34 9.74
C VAL A 108 2.06 4.45 10.47
N ALA A 109 2.89 5.03 11.35
CA ALA A 109 3.84 4.25 12.15
C ALA A 109 3.13 3.20 13.01
N ARG A 110 2.00 3.53 13.63
CA ARG A 110 1.19 2.57 14.42
C ARG A 110 0.64 1.44 13.55
N LEU A 111 0.11 1.75 12.36
CA LEU A 111 -0.39 0.73 11.42
C LEU A 111 0.71 -0.25 11.00
N LEU A 112 1.95 0.22 10.87
CA LEU A 112 3.10 -0.61 10.49
C LEU A 112 3.70 -1.41 11.66
N GLN A 113 3.71 -0.84 12.86
CA GLN A 113 4.41 -1.43 14.01
C GLN A 113 3.52 -2.29 14.91
N GLU A 114 2.21 -2.02 14.92
CA GLU A 114 1.28 -2.64 15.86
C GLU A 114 0.05 -3.28 15.17
N PRO A 115 0.15 -3.88 13.97
CA PRO A 115 -1.00 -4.51 13.34
C PRO A 115 -1.52 -5.65 14.22
N SER A 116 -2.84 -5.86 14.24
CA SER A 116 -3.48 -6.91 15.05
C SER A 116 -4.00 -8.08 14.23
N PHE A 117 -4.16 -7.91 12.92
CA PHE A 117 -4.67 -8.92 12.00
C PHE A 117 -5.94 -9.63 12.50
N PRO A 118 -7.07 -8.91 12.73
CA PRO A 118 -8.29 -9.54 13.25
C PRO A 118 -8.84 -10.56 12.24
N GLU A 119 -9.20 -11.76 12.71
CA GLU A 119 -9.70 -12.86 11.87
C GLU A 119 -10.94 -12.45 11.07
N ALA A 120 -11.91 -11.80 11.71
CA ALA A 120 -13.13 -11.35 11.04
C ALA A 120 -12.84 -10.35 9.90
N GLU A 121 -11.86 -9.46 10.06
CA GLU A 121 -11.42 -8.53 9.03
C GLU A 121 -10.67 -9.22 7.90
N PHE A 122 -9.91 -10.27 8.21
CA PHE A 122 -9.27 -11.12 7.20
C PHE A 122 -10.31 -11.85 6.35
N ASP A 123 -11.31 -12.46 6.98
CA ASP A 123 -12.40 -13.16 6.28
C ASP A 123 -13.20 -12.22 5.38
N GLU A 124 -13.45 -11.00 5.83
CA GLU A 124 -14.11 -9.97 5.02
C GLU A 124 -13.23 -9.56 3.83
N LEU A 125 -11.95 -9.24 4.07
CA LEU A 125 -11.00 -8.89 3.02
C LEU A 125 -10.88 -10.00 1.97
N LYS A 126 -10.79 -11.25 2.41
CA LYS A 126 -10.70 -12.41 1.53
C LYS A 126 -11.94 -12.55 0.65
N ARG A 127 -13.15 -12.36 1.20
CA ARG A 127 -14.40 -12.38 0.44
C ARG A 127 -14.47 -11.23 -0.58
N GLU A 128 -14.13 -10.00 -0.16
CA GLU A 128 -14.06 -8.84 -1.04
C GLU A 128 -13.11 -9.11 -2.22
N HIS A 129 -11.93 -9.64 -1.92
CA HIS A 129 -10.91 -9.93 -2.93
C HIS A 129 -11.34 -11.03 -3.90
N LEU A 130 -11.95 -12.12 -3.40
CA LEU A 130 -12.51 -13.18 -4.24
C LEU A 130 -13.63 -12.67 -5.16
N THR A 131 -14.52 -11.84 -4.64
CA THR A 131 -15.59 -11.22 -5.44
C THR A 131 -15.02 -10.35 -6.55
N ALA A 132 -14.02 -9.53 -6.26
CA ALA A 132 -13.36 -8.71 -7.26
C ALA A 132 -12.67 -9.55 -8.35
N LEU A 133 -11.95 -10.60 -7.98
CA LEU A 133 -11.30 -11.51 -8.93
C LEU A 133 -12.31 -12.28 -9.80
N GLN A 134 -13.42 -12.72 -9.21
CA GLN A 134 -14.48 -13.39 -9.96
C GLN A 134 -15.14 -12.45 -10.99
N SER A 135 -15.35 -11.18 -10.63
CA SER A 135 -15.86 -10.17 -11.56
C SER A 135 -14.91 -9.95 -12.75
N GLN A 136 -13.60 -10.09 -12.55
CA GLN A 136 -12.62 -9.97 -13.63
C GLN A 136 -12.71 -11.12 -14.65
N LEU A 137 -13.18 -12.32 -14.25
CA LEU A 137 -13.38 -13.44 -15.17
C LEU A 137 -14.50 -13.18 -16.18
N ASP A 138 -15.45 -12.31 -15.86
CA ASP A 138 -16.57 -11.94 -16.72
C ASP A 138 -16.24 -10.71 -17.58
N ASN A 139 -15.08 -10.10 -17.40
CA ASN A 139 -14.66 -8.89 -18.13
C ASN A 139 -13.63 -9.25 -19.22
N PRO A 140 -13.96 -9.08 -20.53
CA PRO A 140 -13.03 -9.39 -21.63
C PRO A 140 -11.73 -8.58 -21.61
N GLU A 141 -11.76 -7.34 -21.11
CA GLU A 141 -10.58 -6.47 -21.01
C GLU A 141 -9.60 -7.01 -19.94
N ASP A 142 -10.13 -7.41 -18.77
CA ASP A 142 -9.32 -8.01 -17.71
C ASP A 142 -8.72 -9.36 -18.15
N LEU A 143 -9.52 -10.21 -18.83
CA LEU A 143 -9.05 -11.48 -19.37
C LEU A 143 -7.94 -11.29 -20.41
N SER A 144 -8.08 -10.33 -21.32
CA SER A 144 -7.06 -10.03 -22.32
C SER A 144 -5.79 -9.51 -21.70
N SER A 145 -5.90 -8.65 -20.68
CA SER A 145 -4.78 -8.14 -19.91
C SER A 145 -4.05 -9.25 -19.14
N ASP A 146 -4.81 -10.15 -18.49
CA ASP A 146 -4.26 -11.30 -17.76
C ASP A 146 -3.52 -12.26 -18.69
N ALA A 147 -4.09 -12.56 -19.87
CA ALA A 147 -3.45 -13.40 -20.89
C ALA A 147 -2.17 -12.75 -21.43
N LEU A 148 -2.17 -11.46 -21.68
CA LEU A 148 -1.00 -10.72 -22.15
C LEU A 148 0.12 -10.72 -21.11
N GLN A 149 -0.22 -10.43 -19.85
CA GLN A 149 0.75 -10.46 -18.75
C GLN A 149 1.32 -11.87 -18.54
N SER A 150 0.49 -12.90 -18.63
CA SER A 150 0.94 -14.30 -18.55
C SER A 150 1.89 -14.66 -19.69
N HIS A 151 1.63 -14.18 -20.91
CA HIS A 151 2.46 -14.45 -22.08
C HIS A 151 3.86 -13.81 -21.97
N PHE A 152 3.95 -12.59 -21.48
CA PHE A 152 5.23 -11.88 -21.36
C PHE A 152 5.98 -12.15 -20.05
N ASN A 153 5.33 -12.78 -19.08
CA ASN A 153 5.98 -13.11 -17.81
C ASN A 153 6.89 -14.34 -17.98
N THR A 154 8.18 -14.15 -17.79
CA THR A 154 9.19 -15.19 -17.93
C THR A 154 9.64 -15.82 -16.61
N TYR A 155 9.11 -15.34 -15.48
CA TYR A 155 9.47 -15.84 -14.18
C TYR A 155 8.76 -17.17 -13.88
N PRO A 156 9.43 -18.14 -13.22
CA PRO A 156 8.82 -19.41 -12.88
C PRO A 156 7.78 -19.25 -11.75
N ALA A 157 6.84 -20.17 -11.69
CA ALA A 157 5.89 -20.24 -10.58
C ALA A 157 6.61 -20.33 -9.23
N GLY A 158 6.17 -19.50 -8.27
CA GLY A 158 6.82 -19.34 -6.96
C GLY A 158 7.81 -18.18 -6.85
N ASP A 159 8.29 -17.62 -7.96
CA ASP A 159 9.04 -16.35 -7.93
C ASP A 159 8.10 -15.21 -7.55
N PRO A 160 8.50 -14.25 -6.68
CA PRO A 160 7.67 -13.10 -6.33
C PRO A 160 7.24 -12.24 -7.53
N ARG A 161 7.95 -12.31 -8.64
CA ARG A 161 7.66 -11.60 -9.90
C ARG A 161 6.77 -12.39 -10.85
N TYR A 162 6.45 -13.66 -10.50
CA TYR A 162 5.58 -14.49 -11.32
C TYR A 162 4.19 -13.89 -11.43
N HIS A 163 3.69 -13.72 -12.65
CA HIS A 163 2.31 -13.35 -12.86
C HIS A 163 1.42 -14.58 -12.68
N THR A 164 0.67 -14.60 -11.59
CA THR A 164 -0.28 -15.68 -11.31
C THR A 164 -1.55 -15.45 -12.13
N PRO A 165 -1.92 -16.33 -13.09
CA PRO A 165 -3.14 -16.18 -13.86
C PRO A 165 -4.40 -16.10 -13.00
N LEU A 166 -5.44 -15.42 -13.47
CA LEU A 166 -6.69 -15.18 -12.71
C LEU A 166 -7.29 -16.44 -12.06
N PRO A 167 -7.47 -17.58 -12.78
CA PRO A 167 -8.02 -18.78 -12.17
C PRO A 167 -7.15 -19.35 -11.04
N GLU A 168 -5.84 -19.36 -11.23
CA GLU A 168 -4.88 -19.81 -10.22
C GLU A 168 -4.86 -18.86 -9.01
N ARG A 169 -4.92 -17.55 -9.26
CA ARG A 169 -4.96 -16.53 -8.21
C ARG A 169 -6.19 -16.68 -7.32
N ILE A 170 -7.36 -16.96 -7.91
CA ILE A 170 -8.60 -17.24 -7.17
C ILE A 170 -8.40 -18.46 -6.25
N GLU A 171 -7.83 -19.56 -6.75
CA GLU A 171 -7.58 -20.74 -5.93
C GLU A 171 -6.53 -20.49 -4.84
N GLN A 172 -5.50 -19.72 -5.13
CA GLN A 172 -4.51 -19.31 -4.13
C GLN A 172 -5.15 -18.46 -3.03
N VAL A 173 -5.99 -17.46 -3.38
CA VAL A 173 -6.73 -16.67 -2.39
C VAL A 173 -7.63 -17.56 -1.52
N ARG A 174 -8.35 -18.52 -2.10
CA ARG A 174 -9.20 -19.45 -1.35
C ARG A 174 -8.43 -20.25 -0.31
N ARG A 175 -7.20 -20.67 -0.64
CA ARG A 175 -6.34 -21.49 0.25
C ARG A 175 -5.57 -20.66 1.27
N THR A 176 -5.33 -19.39 1.00
CA THR A 176 -4.57 -18.49 1.91
C THR A 176 -5.26 -18.40 3.25
N THR A 177 -4.51 -18.65 4.30
CA THR A 177 -4.95 -18.55 5.70
C THR A 177 -4.47 -17.27 6.34
N LEU A 178 -5.02 -16.94 7.51
CA LEU A 178 -4.55 -15.81 8.31
C LEU A 178 -3.07 -16.02 8.73
N ASP A 179 -2.69 -17.24 9.04
CA ASP A 179 -1.30 -17.60 9.40
C ASP A 179 -0.32 -17.30 8.26
N ASP A 180 -0.72 -17.49 7.00
CA ASP A 180 0.12 -17.15 5.84
C ASP A 180 0.34 -15.65 5.70
N VAL A 181 -0.62 -14.85 6.15
CA VAL A 181 -0.59 -13.38 6.09
C VAL A 181 0.22 -12.77 7.24
N VAL A 182 0.22 -13.42 8.42
CA VAL A 182 0.90 -12.94 9.63
C VAL A 182 2.41 -13.27 9.63
N ARG A 183 2.82 -14.34 8.95
CA ARG A 183 4.21 -14.79 8.84
C ARG A 183 5.04 -13.95 7.87
#